data_950a74fa3cca81491f80b55a5bba1277
#
_entry.id   950a74fa3cca81491f80b55a5bba1277
#
_cell.length_a   1.000
_cell.length_b   1.000
_cell.length_c   1.000
_cell.angle_alpha   90.00
_cell.angle_beta   90.00
_cell.angle_gamma   90.00
#
_symmetry.space_group_name_H-M   'P 1'
#
loop_
_entity.id
_entity.type
_entity.pdbx_description
1 polymer ?
#
loop_
_entity_poly.entity_id
_entity_poly.type
_entity_poly.pdbx_seq_one_letter_code
_entity_poly.pdbx_strand_id
1 'polypeptide(L)' 'VWQAVCDAGVPLRAGQVAAALGWGTDRTAVEGLRYRLKRLVAAGWLTELASGAFAPGGGS' A
#
# COMPACT_ATOMS: atom_id res chain seq x y z
N VAL A 1 7.05 1.51 3.50
CA VAL A 1 5.80 1.18 2.79
C VAL A 1 4.60 1.77 3.52
N TRP A 2 4.43 1.46 4.78
CA TRP A 2 3.33 2.00 5.57
C TRP A 2 3.35 3.53 5.61
N GLN A 3 4.52 4.10 5.80
CA GLN A 3 4.64 5.54 5.92
C GLN A 3 4.28 6.25 4.62
N ALA A 4 4.61 5.65 3.47
CA ALA A 4 4.27 6.23 2.19
C ALA A 4 2.75 6.36 2.03
N VAL A 5 2.00 5.36 2.50
CA VAL A 5 0.53 5.40 2.46
C VAL A 5 0.00 6.47 3.41
N CYS A 6 0.57 6.56 4.61
CA CYS A 6 0.16 7.56 5.60
C CYS A 6 0.47 8.98 5.11
N ASP A 7 1.63 9.18 4.50
CA ASP A 7 2.04 10.51 4.03
C ASP A 7 1.17 11.00 2.88
N ALA A 8 0.66 10.10 2.06
CA ALA A 8 -0.19 10.48 0.94
C ALA A 8 -1.52 11.08 1.40
N GLY A 9 -2.02 10.67 2.56
CA GLY A 9 -3.29 11.16 3.08
C GLY A 9 -4.51 10.73 2.30
N VAL A 10 -4.33 9.89 1.28
CA VAL A 10 -5.40 9.34 0.45
C VAL A 10 -5.09 7.88 0.18
N PRO A 11 -6.11 7.05 -0.11
CA PRO A 11 -5.87 5.65 -0.45
C PRO A 11 -5.00 5.53 -1.71
N LEU A 12 -4.05 4.62 -1.67
CA LEU A 12 -3.14 4.38 -2.78
C LEU A 12 -3.22 2.91 -3.20
N ARG A 13 -3.12 2.66 -4.50
CA ARG A 13 -2.97 1.31 -5.02
C ARG A 13 -1.51 0.90 -4.95
N ALA A 14 -1.26 -0.41 -5.04
CA ALA A 14 0.11 -0.93 -4.96
C ALA A 14 1.04 -0.28 -5.99
N GLY A 15 0.57 -0.08 -7.22
CA GLY A 15 1.38 0.57 -8.25
C GLY A 15 1.72 2.01 -7.90
N GLN A 16 0.77 2.73 -7.30
CA GLN A 16 1.00 4.11 -6.87
C GLN A 16 2.01 4.18 -5.73
N VAL A 17 1.93 3.25 -4.80
CA VAL A 17 2.89 3.18 -3.69
C VAL A 17 4.28 2.84 -4.23
N ALA A 18 4.38 1.91 -5.18
CA ALA A 18 5.65 1.55 -5.79
C ALA A 18 6.28 2.75 -6.48
N ALA A 19 5.49 3.53 -7.20
CA ALA A 19 5.97 4.74 -7.85
C ALA A 19 6.45 5.78 -6.84
N ALA A 20 5.71 5.94 -5.74
CA ALA A 20 6.06 6.90 -4.70
C ALA A 20 7.36 6.51 -3.99
N LEU A 21 7.63 5.22 -3.86
CA LEU A 21 8.85 4.73 -3.23
C LEU A 21 10.03 4.66 -4.20
N GLY A 22 9.80 4.89 -5.48
CA GLY A 22 10.85 4.78 -6.47
C GLY A 22 11.24 3.35 -6.81
N TRP A 23 10.37 2.37 -6.50
CA TRP A 23 10.64 0.95 -6.76
C TRP A 23 10.37 0.55 -8.19
N GLY A 24 9.80 1.45 -8.98
CA GLY A 24 9.36 1.13 -10.33
C GLY A 24 7.94 0.60 -10.32
N THR A 25 7.39 0.46 -11.52
CA THR A 25 6.00 0.03 -11.69
C THR A 25 5.90 -1.26 -12.49
N ASP A 26 7.00 -1.99 -12.64
CA ASP A 26 6.97 -3.27 -13.32
C ASP A 26 6.25 -4.31 -12.45
N ARG A 27 5.80 -5.36 -13.09
CA ARG A 27 4.93 -6.35 -12.46
C ARG A 27 5.54 -6.96 -11.21
N THR A 28 6.82 -7.30 -11.27
CA THR A 28 7.49 -7.93 -10.14
C THR A 28 7.54 -7.02 -8.92
N ALA A 29 7.87 -5.75 -9.14
CA ALA A 29 7.93 -4.79 -8.05
C ALA A 29 6.57 -4.56 -7.43
N VAL A 30 5.54 -4.41 -8.27
CA VAL A 30 4.16 -4.19 -7.79
C VAL A 30 3.64 -5.40 -7.01
N GLU A 31 3.90 -6.60 -7.50
CA GLU A 31 3.44 -7.80 -6.82
C GLU A 31 4.13 -8.00 -5.46
N GLY A 32 5.42 -7.76 -5.40
CA GLY A 32 6.15 -7.82 -4.13
C GLY A 32 5.63 -6.82 -3.14
N LEU A 33 5.35 -5.60 -3.60
CA LEU A 33 4.81 -4.57 -2.75
C LEU A 33 3.39 -4.89 -2.30
N ARG A 34 2.57 -5.44 -3.19
CA ARG A 34 1.21 -5.86 -2.84
C ARG A 34 1.23 -6.88 -1.72
N TYR A 35 2.15 -7.82 -1.77
CA TYR A 35 2.30 -8.81 -0.71
C TYR A 35 2.60 -8.13 0.63
N ARG A 36 3.52 -7.17 0.64
CA ARG A 36 3.85 -6.43 1.85
C ARG A 36 2.65 -5.64 2.37
N LEU A 37 1.91 -5.00 1.46
CA LEU A 37 0.73 -4.23 1.84
C LEU A 37 -0.34 -5.14 2.45
N LYS A 38 -0.54 -6.32 1.88
CA LYS A 38 -1.51 -7.27 2.44
C LYS A 38 -1.08 -7.77 3.82
N ARG A 39 0.19 -7.93 4.06
CA ARG A 39 0.68 -8.27 5.39
C ARG A 39 0.40 -7.17 6.39
N LEU A 40 0.54 -5.92 5.99
CA LEU A 40 0.21 -4.78 6.84
C LEU A 40 -1.29 -4.72 7.14
N VAL A 41 -2.12 -5.06 6.15
CA VAL A 41 -3.57 -5.15 6.35
C VAL A 41 -3.87 -6.22 7.39
N ALA A 42 -3.27 -7.40 7.26
CA ALA A 42 -3.48 -8.49 8.20
C ALA A 42 -3.04 -8.12 9.62
N ALA A 43 -2.03 -7.29 9.75
CA ALA A 43 -1.54 -6.83 11.05
C ALA A 43 -2.35 -5.65 11.62
N GLY A 44 -3.27 -5.10 10.84
CA GLY A 44 -4.09 -3.97 11.29
C GLY A 44 -3.50 -2.60 11.02
N TRP A 45 -2.37 -2.54 10.33
CA TRP A 45 -1.72 -1.26 10.01
C TRP A 45 -2.39 -0.52 8.85
N LEU A 46 -2.97 -1.28 7.91
CA LEU A 46 -3.61 -0.72 6.73
C LEU A 46 -5.00 -1.32 6.56
N THR A 47 -5.82 -0.64 5.78
CA THR A 47 -7.15 -1.14 5.39
C THR A 47 -7.17 -1.27 3.88
N GLU A 48 -7.60 -2.42 3.38
CA GLU A 48 -7.78 -2.64 1.95
C GLU A 48 -9.20 -2.25 1.56
N LEU A 49 -9.33 -1.40 0.56
CA LEU A 49 -10.62 -0.94 0.08
C LEU A 49 -11.13 -1.80 -1.06
N ALA A 50 -12.43 -1.71 -1.33
CA ALA A 50 -13.06 -2.49 -2.39
C ALA A 50 -12.47 -2.19 -3.77
N SER A 51 -11.91 -1.00 -3.96
CA SER A 51 -11.28 -0.61 -5.22
C SER A 51 -9.88 -1.18 -5.39
N GLY A 52 -9.38 -1.91 -4.40
CA GLY A 52 -8.01 -2.42 -4.44
C GLY A 52 -6.97 -1.43 -3.92
N ALA A 53 -7.41 -0.29 -3.41
CA ALA A 53 -6.50 0.70 -2.82
C ALA A 53 -6.27 0.36 -1.34
N PHE A 54 -5.17 0.89 -0.81
CA PHE A 54 -4.83 0.70 0.60
C PHE A 54 -4.83 2.06 1.29
N ALA A 55 -5.43 2.12 2.45
CA ALA A 55 -5.49 3.34 3.26
C ALA A 55 -4.83 3.09 4.62
N PRO A 56 -4.39 4.16 5.32
CA PRO A 56 -3.89 3.98 6.69
C PRO A 56 -4.95 3.29 7.54
N GLY A 57 -4.54 2.29 8.29
CA GLY A 57 -5.46 1.51 9.10
C GLY A 57 -6.11 2.38 10.17
N GLY A 58 -7.43 2.25 10.26
CA GLY A 58 -8.16 3.00 11.27
C GLY A 58 -8.06 2.41 12.67
N GLY A 59 -7.41 1.26 12.79
CA GLY A 59 -7.30 0.60 14.06
C GLY A 59 -6.23 1.14 14.96
N SER A 60 -5.52 2.07 14.47
CA SER A 60 -4.49 2.73 15.27
C SER A 60 -5.11 3.49 16.44
#